data_ded13e06ea39412011a0810d66c4f6c3
#
_entry.id   ded13e06ea39412011a0810d66c4f6c3
#
_cell.length_a   1.000
_cell.length_b   1.000
_cell.length_c   1.000
_cell.angle_alpha   90.00
_cell.angle_beta   90.00
_cell.angle_gamma   90.00
#
_symmetry.space_group_name_H-M   'P 1'
#
loop_
_entity.id
_entity.type
_entity.pdbx_description
1 polymer ?
#
loop_
_entity_poly.entity_id
_entity_poly.type
_entity_poly.pdbx_seq_one_letter_code
_entity_poly.pdbx_strand_id
1 'polypeptide(L)'
;DAKFPQEDYQRLLEAQELADAAGAEAAAKALEIRIKAEAKDIRDKYLSPPHTTDFGILFLPVEGLYAEVLRRTGLYETLMREYHVTVAGPTTLSAILSSLQMGFRTLAIEKRSSEVWMLLSAVKTELGKFGDILEKTNKKLQEASNVMDEAARKSRTIERKLKGVQLLPSAGAETLL
;
A
#
# COMPACT_ATOMS: atom_id res chain seq x y z
N ASP A 1 -11.24 20.76 -11.45
CA ASP A 1 -11.68 21.45 -12.65
C ASP A 1 -11.19 22.89 -12.66
N ALA A 2 -10.91 23.43 -13.84
CA ALA A 2 -10.43 24.80 -14.04
C ALA A 2 -11.54 25.66 -14.64
N LYS A 3 -11.91 26.72 -13.95
CA LYS A 3 -12.95 27.65 -14.38
C LYS A 3 -12.45 29.08 -14.35
N PHE A 4 -12.79 29.82 -15.37
CA PHE A 4 -12.45 31.24 -15.46
C PHE A 4 -13.67 32.05 -15.88
N PRO A 5 -14.46 32.54 -14.93
CA PRO A 5 -15.59 33.48 -15.21
C PRO A 5 -15.05 34.85 -15.61
N GLN A 6 -14.41 34.91 -16.80
CA GLN A 6 -13.66 36.06 -17.27
C GLN A 6 -14.51 37.33 -17.34
N GLU A 7 -15.70 37.24 -17.90
CA GLU A 7 -16.57 38.39 -18.09
C GLU A 7 -17.01 39.03 -16.75
N ASP A 8 -17.43 38.17 -15.80
CA ASP A 8 -17.88 38.66 -14.48
C ASP A 8 -16.69 39.27 -13.71
N TYR A 9 -15.50 38.69 -13.85
CA TYR A 9 -14.29 39.21 -13.20
C TYR A 9 -13.82 40.52 -13.84
N GLN A 10 -13.89 40.66 -15.17
CA GLN A 10 -13.53 41.91 -15.87
C GLN A 10 -14.48 43.04 -15.49
N ARG A 11 -15.80 42.78 -15.44
CA ARG A 11 -16.78 43.78 -14.99
C ARG A 11 -16.52 44.28 -13.57
N LEU A 12 -16.06 43.36 -12.70
CA LEU A 12 -15.70 43.73 -11.34
C LEU A 12 -14.48 44.65 -11.32
N LEU A 13 -13.43 44.33 -12.10
CA LEU A 13 -12.21 45.15 -12.19
C LEU A 13 -12.53 46.55 -12.77
N GLU A 14 -13.28 46.63 -13.85
CA GLU A 14 -13.71 47.88 -14.47
C GLU A 14 -14.51 48.77 -13.50
N ALA A 15 -15.44 48.20 -12.76
CA ALA A 15 -16.20 48.94 -11.75
C ALA A 15 -15.32 49.43 -10.60
N GLN A 16 -14.32 48.67 -10.21
CA GLN A 16 -13.32 49.05 -9.19
C GLN A 16 -12.41 50.19 -9.69
N GLU A 17 -11.94 50.16 -10.94
CA GLU A 17 -11.15 51.22 -11.57
C GLU A 17 -11.91 52.54 -11.70
N LEU A 18 -13.19 52.44 -11.99
CA LEU A 18 -14.06 53.60 -12.09
C LEU A 18 -14.56 54.13 -10.73
N ALA A 19 -14.13 53.50 -9.63
CA ALA A 19 -14.63 53.77 -8.28
C ALA A 19 -16.18 53.71 -8.15
N ASP A 20 -16.81 52.91 -9.01
CA ASP A 20 -18.26 52.64 -8.94
C ASP A 20 -18.56 51.55 -7.90
N ALA A 21 -18.83 51.95 -6.68
CA ALA A 21 -19.09 51.03 -5.58
C ALA A 21 -20.35 50.17 -5.82
N ALA A 22 -21.39 50.72 -6.45
CA ALA A 22 -22.61 49.98 -6.72
C ALA A 22 -22.43 48.96 -7.83
N GLY A 23 -21.75 49.33 -8.91
CA GLY A 23 -21.38 48.45 -10.00
C GLY A 23 -20.44 47.31 -9.54
N ALA A 24 -19.45 47.65 -8.71
CA ALA A 24 -18.52 46.68 -8.14
C ALA A 24 -19.23 45.62 -7.27
N GLU A 25 -20.18 46.05 -6.41
CA GLU A 25 -20.95 45.11 -5.57
C GLU A 25 -21.89 44.25 -6.41
N ALA A 26 -22.51 44.77 -7.45
CA ALA A 26 -23.34 44.01 -8.37
C ALA A 26 -22.53 42.96 -9.16
N ALA A 27 -21.38 43.36 -9.70
CA ALA A 27 -20.47 42.46 -10.41
C ALA A 27 -19.90 41.35 -9.50
N ALA A 28 -19.54 41.72 -8.27
CA ALA A 28 -19.04 40.77 -7.29
C ALA A 28 -20.10 39.75 -6.86
N LYS A 29 -21.37 40.17 -6.76
CA LYS A 29 -22.46 39.24 -6.49
C LYS A 29 -22.77 38.31 -7.66
N ALA A 30 -22.67 38.80 -8.89
CA ALA A 30 -22.79 37.97 -10.09
C ALA A 30 -21.68 36.92 -10.12
N LEU A 31 -20.44 37.31 -9.84
CA LEU A 31 -19.27 36.40 -9.71
C LEU A 31 -19.51 35.33 -8.64
N GLU A 32 -20.03 35.69 -7.46
CA GLU A 32 -20.37 34.75 -6.40
C GLU A 32 -21.39 33.69 -6.85
N ILE A 33 -22.43 34.09 -7.54
CA ILE A 33 -23.46 33.19 -8.08
C ILE A 33 -22.82 32.23 -9.09
N ARG A 34 -21.96 32.78 -9.95
CA ARG A 34 -21.26 31.98 -10.96
C ARG A 34 -20.32 30.93 -10.32
N ILE A 35 -19.53 31.32 -9.34
CA ILE A 35 -18.61 30.40 -8.63
C ILE A 35 -19.40 29.30 -7.90
N LYS A 36 -20.54 29.62 -7.28
CA LYS A 36 -21.39 28.59 -6.65
C LYS A 36 -21.96 27.62 -7.69
N ALA A 37 -22.38 28.11 -8.87
CA ALA A 37 -22.84 27.25 -9.95
C ALA A 37 -21.75 26.31 -10.46
N GLU A 38 -20.54 26.81 -10.65
CA GLU A 38 -19.39 25.99 -11.07
C GLU A 38 -19.00 24.94 -10.00
N ALA A 39 -19.04 25.29 -8.73
CA ALA A 39 -18.79 24.35 -7.64
C ALA A 39 -19.87 23.25 -7.58
N LYS A 40 -21.13 23.60 -7.79
CA LYS A 40 -22.22 22.64 -7.91
C LYS A 40 -22.00 21.68 -9.08
N ASP A 41 -21.59 22.19 -10.22
CA ASP A 41 -21.27 21.40 -11.41
C ASP A 41 -20.13 20.42 -11.14
N ILE A 42 -19.07 20.85 -10.43
CA ILE A 42 -17.96 20.00 -10.04
C ILE A 42 -18.46 18.85 -9.15
N ARG A 43 -19.23 19.17 -8.12
CA ARG A 43 -19.81 18.17 -7.23
C ARG A 43 -20.65 17.16 -7.99
N ASP A 44 -21.57 17.61 -8.80
CA ASP A 44 -22.57 16.76 -9.45
C ASP A 44 -21.98 15.92 -10.59
N LYS A 45 -20.89 16.38 -11.23
CA LYS A 45 -20.27 15.67 -12.35
C LYS A 45 -19.09 14.77 -11.95
N TYR A 46 -18.34 15.12 -10.91
CA TYR A 46 -17.05 14.49 -10.64
C TYR A 46 -16.94 13.84 -9.27
N LEU A 47 -17.82 14.13 -8.30
CA LEU A 47 -17.75 13.51 -6.98
C LEU A 47 -18.72 12.33 -6.89
N SER A 48 -18.16 11.14 -6.73
CA SER A 48 -18.89 9.88 -6.60
C SER A 48 -18.14 8.94 -5.64
N PRO A 49 -18.05 9.25 -4.34
CA PRO A 49 -17.41 8.36 -3.37
C PRO A 49 -18.12 6.99 -3.32
N PRO A 50 -17.39 5.88 -3.14
CA PRO A 50 -15.96 5.73 -2.90
C PRO A 50 -15.10 5.67 -4.16
N HIS A 51 -15.68 5.83 -5.37
CA HIS A 51 -14.95 5.72 -6.63
C HIS A 51 -14.06 6.95 -6.91
N THR A 52 -14.40 8.07 -6.29
CA THR A 52 -13.59 9.30 -6.30
C THR A 52 -13.27 9.72 -4.87
N THR A 53 -12.47 10.78 -4.72
CA THR A 53 -12.38 11.53 -3.47
C THR A 53 -13.74 12.12 -3.09
N ASP A 54 -13.94 12.44 -1.83
CA ASP A 54 -15.11 13.12 -1.29
C ASP A 54 -15.05 14.64 -1.44
N PHE A 55 -14.02 15.16 -2.09
CA PHE A 55 -13.83 16.57 -2.38
C PHE A 55 -13.34 16.81 -3.81
N GLY A 56 -13.67 18.01 -4.34
CA GLY A 56 -13.16 18.52 -5.62
C GLY A 56 -12.30 19.76 -5.45
N ILE A 57 -11.51 20.08 -6.47
CA ILE A 57 -10.74 21.33 -6.52
C ILE A 57 -11.25 22.18 -7.66
N LEU A 58 -11.68 23.41 -7.32
CA LEU A 58 -11.99 24.47 -8.28
C LEU A 58 -10.73 25.33 -8.45
N PHE A 59 -10.06 25.18 -9.58
CA PHE A 59 -8.89 25.99 -9.89
C PHE A 59 -9.29 27.28 -10.59
N LEU A 60 -8.87 28.40 -10.00
CA LEU A 60 -9.03 29.74 -10.55
C LEU A 60 -7.66 30.21 -11.11
N PRO A 61 -7.52 30.41 -12.42
CA PRO A 61 -6.21 30.62 -13.05
C PRO A 61 -5.61 32.01 -12.80
N VAL A 62 -6.34 32.91 -12.15
CA VAL A 62 -5.92 34.27 -11.83
C VAL A 62 -5.92 34.48 -10.33
N GLU A 63 -4.78 34.90 -9.77
CA GLU A 63 -4.61 35.09 -8.32
C GLU A 63 -5.56 36.15 -7.76
N GLY A 64 -5.80 37.24 -8.53
CA GLY A 64 -6.76 38.28 -8.15
C GLY A 64 -8.20 37.75 -8.04
N LEU A 65 -8.61 36.85 -8.93
CA LEU A 65 -9.90 36.20 -8.86
C LEU A 65 -10.00 35.29 -7.63
N TYR A 66 -8.95 34.53 -7.32
CA TYR A 66 -8.88 33.73 -6.12
C TYR A 66 -8.98 34.55 -4.85
N ALA A 67 -8.24 35.68 -4.78
CA ALA A 67 -8.31 36.61 -3.67
C ALA A 67 -9.72 37.22 -3.49
N GLU A 68 -10.42 37.52 -4.59
CA GLU A 68 -11.79 38.05 -4.55
C GLU A 68 -12.78 37.02 -4.00
N VAL A 69 -12.64 35.74 -4.36
CA VAL A 69 -13.48 34.68 -3.80
C VAL A 69 -13.25 34.53 -2.30
N LEU A 70 -11.99 34.61 -1.83
CA LEU A 70 -11.66 34.53 -0.40
C LEU A 70 -12.17 35.75 0.39
N ARG A 71 -12.20 36.92 -0.23
CA ARG A 71 -12.69 38.15 0.39
C ARG A 71 -14.19 38.12 0.69
N ARG A 72 -14.94 37.30 -0.07
CA ARG A 72 -16.40 37.18 0.12
C ARG A 72 -16.73 36.37 1.36
N THR A 73 -17.30 37.04 2.36
CA THR A 73 -17.67 36.42 3.65
C THR A 73 -18.62 35.23 3.43
N GLY A 74 -18.29 34.07 3.95
CA GLY A 74 -19.13 32.87 3.91
C GLY A 74 -19.16 32.13 2.57
N LEU A 75 -18.61 32.71 1.48
CA LEU A 75 -18.55 32.01 0.19
C LEU A 75 -17.68 30.80 0.25
N TYR A 76 -16.46 30.93 0.76
CA TYR A 76 -15.49 29.83 0.86
C TYR A 76 -16.02 28.67 1.73
N GLU A 77 -16.62 28.98 2.88
CA GLU A 77 -17.25 27.99 3.75
C GLU A 77 -18.41 27.27 3.06
N THR A 78 -19.24 27.99 2.31
CA THR A 78 -20.33 27.40 1.53
C THR A 78 -19.80 26.42 0.48
N LEU A 79 -18.75 26.82 -0.25
CA LEU A 79 -18.13 25.94 -1.26
C LEU A 79 -17.58 24.65 -0.66
N MET A 80 -16.93 24.74 0.50
CA MET A 80 -16.40 23.57 1.19
C MET A 80 -17.49 22.68 1.82
N ARG A 81 -18.46 23.29 2.51
CA ARG A 81 -19.45 22.52 3.30
C ARG A 81 -20.59 21.97 2.47
N GLU A 82 -21.10 22.74 1.50
CA GLU A 82 -22.28 22.34 0.72
C GLU A 82 -21.91 21.60 -0.57
N TYR A 83 -20.82 22.03 -1.20
CA TYR A 83 -20.40 21.45 -2.48
C TYR A 83 -19.20 20.52 -2.37
N HIS A 84 -18.52 20.46 -1.22
CA HIS A 84 -17.27 19.70 -1.05
C HIS A 84 -16.19 20.12 -2.04
N VAL A 85 -16.13 21.41 -2.36
CA VAL A 85 -15.18 21.97 -3.32
C VAL A 85 -14.24 22.95 -2.62
N THR A 86 -12.95 22.67 -2.72
CA THR A 86 -11.87 23.56 -2.28
C THR A 86 -11.44 24.45 -3.42
N VAL A 87 -11.36 25.75 -3.20
CA VAL A 87 -10.88 26.71 -4.21
C VAL A 87 -9.37 26.83 -4.12
N ALA A 88 -8.70 26.83 -5.26
CA ALA A 88 -7.27 27.01 -5.37
C ALA A 88 -6.90 28.03 -6.44
N GLY A 89 -5.99 28.95 -6.11
CA GLY A 89 -5.32 29.85 -7.05
C GLY A 89 -4.01 29.24 -7.55
N PRO A 90 -3.30 29.96 -8.44
CA PRO A 90 -2.03 29.52 -8.99
C PRO A 90 -0.97 29.19 -7.94
N THR A 91 -0.85 30.00 -6.89
CA THR A 91 0.13 29.82 -5.81
C THR A 91 -0.23 28.68 -4.86
N THR A 92 -1.52 28.46 -4.59
CA THR A 92 -1.99 27.47 -3.64
C THR A 92 -2.14 26.06 -4.27
N LEU A 93 -2.39 25.96 -5.57
CA LEU A 93 -2.59 24.69 -6.26
C LEU A 93 -1.37 23.77 -6.14
N SER A 94 -0.16 24.30 -6.34
CA SER A 94 1.06 23.49 -6.25
C SER A 94 1.29 22.93 -4.85
N ALA A 95 0.98 23.71 -3.81
CA ALA A 95 1.06 23.26 -2.42
C ALA A 95 0.05 22.14 -2.11
N ILE A 96 -1.19 22.30 -2.58
CA ILE A 96 -2.24 21.28 -2.44
C ILE A 96 -1.82 19.98 -3.15
N LEU A 97 -1.37 20.07 -4.40
CA LEU A 97 -0.94 18.90 -5.18
C LEU A 97 0.27 18.20 -4.55
N SER A 98 1.23 18.96 -4.01
CA SER A 98 2.39 18.40 -3.30
C SER A 98 1.96 17.68 -2.02
N SER A 99 1.00 18.22 -1.28
CA SER A 99 0.45 17.57 -0.08
C SER A 99 -0.30 16.28 -0.42
N LEU A 100 -1.09 16.30 -1.48
CA LEU A 100 -1.79 15.10 -1.98
C LEU A 100 -0.81 14.03 -2.47
N GLN A 101 0.25 14.43 -3.20
CA GLN A 101 1.29 13.52 -3.65
C GLN A 101 1.99 12.83 -2.47
N MET A 102 2.29 13.59 -1.41
CA MET A 102 2.88 13.04 -0.18
C MET A 102 1.92 12.04 0.48
N GLY A 103 0.64 12.37 0.60
CA GLY A 103 -0.39 11.47 1.14
C GLY A 103 -0.50 10.16 0.37
N PHE A 104 -0.60 10.22 -0.95
CA PHE A 104 -0.65 9.02 -1.80
C PHE A 104 0.64 8.19 -1.74
N ARG A 105 1.80 8.83 -1.63
CA ARG A 105 3.07 8.13 -1.44
C ARG A 105 3.11 7.38 -0.11
N THR A 106 2.59 7.97 0.95
CA THR A 106 2.50 7.33 2.28
C THR A 106 1.58 6.12 2.24
N LEU A 107 0.40 6.24 1.64
CA LEU A 107 -0.54 5.12 1.46
C LEU A 107 0.06 3.97 0.63
N ALA A 108 0.81 4.30 -0.42
CA ALA A 108 1.50 3.29 -1.24
C ALA A 108 2.59 2.54 -0.46
N ILE A 109 3.33 3.22 0.42
CA ILE A 109 4.33 2.61 1.31
C ILE A 109 3.63 1.70 2.33
N GLU A 110 2.54 2.15 2.93
CA GLU A 110 1.78 1.39 3.93
C GLU A 110 1.21 0.09 3.33
N LYS A 111 0.64 0.15 2.13
CA LYS A 111 0.19 -1.04 1.40
C LYS A 111 1.32 -2.02 1.13
N ARG A 112 2.46 -1.55 0.64
CA ARG A 112 3.65 -2.39 0.40
C ARG A 112 4.19 -3.01 1.69
N SER A 113 4.18 -2.26 2.78
CA SER A 113 4.59 -2.77 4.10
C SER A 113 3.71 -3.94 4.53
N SER A 114 2.40 -3.84 4.38
CA SER A 114 1.46 -4.94 4.67
C SER A 114 1.73 -6.18 3.84
N GLU A 115 2.01 -6.04 2.54
CA GLU A 115 2.38 -7.15 1.65
C GLU A 115 3.68 -7.83 2.09
N VAL A 116 4.69 -7.05 2.50
CA VAL A 116 5.95 -7.58 3.04
C VAL A 116 5.74 -8.37 4.33
N TRP A 117 4.90 -7.87 5.24
CA TRP A 117 4.58 -8.58 6.48
C TRP A 117 3.87 -9.91 6.24
N MET A 118 2.95 -9.98 5.28
CA MET A 118 2.31 -11.23 4.88
C MET A 118 3.32 -12.22 4.31
N LEU A 119 4.24 -11.76 3.45
CA LEU A 119 5.29 -12.59 2.88
C LEU A 119 6.24 -13.13 3.97
N LEU A 120 6.68 -12.27 4.89
CA LEU A 120 7.53 -12.68 6.02
C LEU A 120 6.85 -13.71 6.91
N SER A 121 5.56 -13.59 7.16
CA SER A 121 4.78 -14.57 7.93
C SER A 121 4.72 -15.91 7.21
N ALA A 122 4.53 -15.92 5.89
CA ALA A 122 4.57 -17.16 5.10
C ALA A 122 5.95 -17.82 5.14
N VAL A 123 7.03 -17.05 4.95
CA VAL A 123 8.40 -17.54 5.05
C VAL A 123 8.70 -18.11 6.43
N LYS A 124 8.27 -17.46 7.51
CA LYS A 124 8.43 -17.95 8.88
C LYS A 124 7.75 -19.32 9.05
N THR A 125 6.56 -19.49 8.51
CA THR A 125 5.82 -20.76 8.57
C THR A 125 6.56 -21.86 7.82
N GLU A 126 7.08 -21.60 6.62
CA GLU A 126 7.83 -22.57 5.84
C GLU A 126 9.18 -22.95 6.50
N LEU A 127 9.87 -21.98 7.12
CA LEU A 127 11.07 -22.26 7.91
C LEU A 127 10.78 -23.17 9.11
N GLY A 128 9.64 -23.01 9.77
CA GLY A 128 9.18 -23.91 10.82
C GLY A 128 9.03 -25.35 10.32
N LYS A 129 8.31 -25.55 9.20
CA LYS A 129 8.16 -26.87 8.56
C LYS A 129 9.50 -27.48 8.15
N PHE A 130 10.41 -26.66 7.65
CA PHE A 130 11.76 -27.11 7.29
C PHE A 130 12.53 -27.59 8.53
N GLY A 131 12.43 -26.88 9.65
CA GLY A 131 12.99 -27.33 10.94
C GLY A 131 12.46 -28.71 11.36
N ASP A 132 11.14 -28.92 11.27
CA ASP A 132 10.51 -30.21 11.60
C ASP A 132 11.01 -31.35 10.69
N ILE A 133 11.23 -31.07 9.41
CA ILE A 133 11.78 -32.05 8.45
C ILE A 133 13.22 -32.42 8.83
N LEU A 134 14.05 -31.42 9.15
CA LEU A 134 15.40 -31.64 9.59
C LEU A 134 15.47 -32.50 10.86
N GLU A 135 14.62 -32.24 11.84
CA GLU A 135 14.55 -33.01 13.07
C GLU A 135 14.15 -34.47 12.79
N LYS A 136 13.13 -34.71 11.96
CA LYS A 136 12.72 -36.05 11.52
C LYS A 136 13.84 -36.78 10.77
N THR A 137 14.57 -36.05 9.92
CA THR A 137 15.70 -36.62 9.16
C THR A 137 16.83 -37.03 10.09
N ASN A 138 17.18 -36.18 11.06
CA ASN A 138 18.19 -36.49 12.06
C ASN A 138 17.81 -37.74 12.88
N LYS A 139 16.56 -37.85 13.30
CA LYS A 139 16.04 -39.03 14.00
C LYS A 139 16.18 -40.31 13.16
N LYS A 140 15.82 -40.24 11.87
CA LYS A 140 15.99 -41.41 10.96
C LYS A 140 17.44 -41.77 10.73
N LEU A 141 18.35 -40.81 10.64
CA LEU A 141 19.78 -41.05 10.54
C LEU A 141 20.32 -41.76 11.78
N GLN A 142 19.87 -41.35 12.96
CA GLN A 142 20.24 -41.99 14.22
C GLN A 142 19.72 -43.44 14.30
N GLU A 143 18.47 -43.67 13.87
CA GLU A 143 17.91 -45.03 13.79
C GLU A 143 18.71 -45.92 12.82
N ALA A 144 19.08 -45.39 11.63
CA ALA A 144 19.91 -46.11 10.66
C ALA A 144 21.32 -46.42 11.21
N SER A 145 21.92 -45.46 11.91
CA SER A 145 23.21 -45.66 12.59
C SER A 145 23.13 -46.80 13.61
N ASN A 146 22.10 -46.85 14.43
CA ASN A 146 21.89 -47.90 15.41
C ASN A 146 21.74 -49.29 14.76
N VAL A 147 21.00 -49.37 13.64
CA VAL A 147 20.83 -50.60 12.86
C VAL A 147 22.18 -51.07 12.26
N MET A 148 22.99 -50.14 11.76
CA MET A 148 24.32 -50.44 11.25
C MET A 148 25.27 -50.98 12.34
N ASP A 149 25.22 -50.41 13.54
CA ASP A 149 26.00 -50.87 14.68
C ASP A 149 25.56 -52.28 15.13
N GLU A 150 24.26 -52.57 15.13
CA GLU A 150 23.75 -53.91 15.41
C GLU A 150 24.20 -54.93 14.36
N ALA A 151 24.14 -54.60 13.07
CA ALA A 151 24.63 -55.44 11.99
C ALA A 151 26.13 -55.71 12.11
N ALA A 152 26.94 -54.71 12.43
CA ALA A 152 28.38 -54.87 12.67
C ALA A 152 28.68 -55.79 13.86
N ARG A 153 27.91 -55.72 14.96
CA ARG A 153 28.03 -56.61 16.11
C ARG A 153 27.68 -58.07 15.73
N LYS A 154 26.59 -58.27 14.97
CA LYS A 154 26.20 -59.60 14.47
C LYS A 154 27.29 -60.20 13.55
N SER A 155 27.83 -59.40 12.63
CA SER A 155 28.90 -59.82 11.74
C SER A 155 30.12 -60.29 12.52
N ARG A 156 30.60 -59.53 13.49
CA ARG A 156 31.71 -59.91 14.36
C ARG A 156 31.47 -61.22 15.15
N THR A 157 30.20 -61.41 15.56
CA THR A 157 29.79 -62.63 16.28
C THR A 157 29.81 -63.85 15.35
N ILE A 158 29.41 -63.74 14.10
CA ILE A 158 29.45 -64.76 13.07
C ILE A 158 30.89 -65.09 12.75
N GLU A 159 31.72 -64.08 12.52
CA GLU A 159 33.16 -64.32 12.29
C GLU A 159 33.84 -65.13 13.43
N ARG A 160 33.49 -64.77 14.68
CA ARG A 160 34.02 -65.47 15.85
C ARG A 160 33.56 -66.91 15.91
N LYS A 161 32.30 -67.20 15.59
CA LYS A 161 31.78 -68.60 15.52
C LYS A 161 32.41 -69.39 14.38
N LEU A 162 32.59 -68.78 13.21
CA LEU A 162 33.27 -69.44 12.06
C LEU A 162 34.72 -69.75 12.36
N LYS A 163 35.48 -68.89 13.00
CA LYS A 163 36.86 -69.18 13.46
C LYS A 163 36.85 -70.34 14.47
N GLY A 164 35.85 -70.45 15.33
CA GLY A 164 35.76 -71.60 16.25
C GLY A 164 35.48 -72.95 15.57
N VAL A 165 34.78 -72.94 14.45
CA VAL A 165 34.50 -74.11 13.64
C VAL A 165 35.75 -74.55 12.85
N GLN A 166 36.59 -73.63 12.37
CA GLN A 166 37.81 -73.90 11.66
C GLN A 166 38.92 -74.47 12.58
N LEU A 167 38.78 -74.34 13.89
CA LEU A 167 39.73 -74.89 14.88
C LEU A 167 39.31 -76.27 15.41
N LEU A 168 38.21 -76.86 14.95
CA LEU A 168 37.88 -78.25 15.26
C LEU A 168 38.76 -79.14 14.40
N PRO A 169 39.59 -79.99 14.98
CA PRO A 169 40.43 -80.90 14.21
C PRO A 169 39.60 -81.84 13.36
N SER A 170 39.98 -82.08 12.15
CA SER A 170 39.37 -83.06 11.23
C SER A 170 39.66 -84.53 11.68
N ALA A 171 39.42 -84.76 12.99
CA ALA A 171 39.57 -86.12 13.56
C ALA A 171 38.18 -86.80 13.54
N GLY A 172 37.78 -87.30 12.40
CA GLY A 172 36.51 -88.05 12.28
C GLY A 172 36.06 -88.41 10.87
N ALA A 173 36.87 -88.14 9.83
CA ALA A 173 36.45 -88.47 8.46
C ALA A 173 37.08 -89.71 7.88
N GLU A 174 37.74 -90.55 8.72
CA GLU A 174 38.38 -91.76 8.25
C GLU A 174 37.86 -93.09 8.80
N THR A 175 36.56 -93.14 9.09
CA THR A 175 35.92 -94.41 9.47
C THR A 175 34.51 -94.57 8.87
N LEU A 176 34.41 -94.52 7.55
CA LEU A 176 33.26 -95.05 6.80
C LEU A 176 33.62 -95.14 5.30
N LEU A 177 34.52 -96.09 5.00
CA LEU A 177 34.64 -96.79 3.74
C LEU A 177 34.91 -98.29 4.00
#